data_8d279b4817acb6ef0aab126ba3fb6bad
#
_entry.id   8d279b4817acb6ef0aab126ba3fb6bad
#
_cell.length_a   1.000
_cell.length_b   1.000
_cell.length_c   1.000
_cell.angle_alpha   90.00
_cell.angle_beta   90.00
_cell.angle_gamma   90.00
#
_symmetry.space_group_name_H-M   'P 1'
#
loop_
_entity.id
_entity.type
_entity.pdbx_description
1 polymer ?
#
loop_
_entity_poly.entity_id
_entity_poly.type
_entity_poly.pdbx_seq_one_letter_code
_entity_poly.pdbx_strand_id
1 'polypeptide(L)'
;TLTYEFDSTDPEIRDYLFSSEANIGEPYAIELSDRVIIMSVDMIKEPELQNYDSVEDEVNKKLSNLKAIEKVSLLSDELNLIENLDDKQKFIDTYTYVTKESFVGVKRYSSLMPREILTEVFNSKSGSEITATASNGDRYIIDITKFNPPDDSEIEDILNEYTSFSEN
;
A
#
# COMPACT_ATOMS: atom_id res chain seq x y z
N THR A 1 -32.56 19.79 18.81
CA THR A 1 -31.21 19.80 18.22
C THR A 1 -30.86 18.34 17.93
N LEU A 2 -30.83 17.94 16.68
CA LEU A 2 -30.33 16.61 16.27
C LEU A 2 -28.84 16.76 16.08
N THR A 3 -28.06 16.17 16.97
CA THR A 3 -26.61 16.05 16.79
C THR A 3 -26.36 14.78 15.99
N TYR A 4 -25.93 14.92 14.75
CA TYR A 4 -25.38 13.79 14.00
C TYR A 4 -23.87 13.79 14.22
N GLU A 5 -23.33 12.69 14.73
CA GLU A 5 -21.90 12.41 14.59
C GLU A 5 -21.65 12.08 13.11
N PHE A 6 -21.03 13.01 12.42
CA PHE A 6 -20.54 12.77 11.07
C PHE A 6 -19.29 11.89 11.19
N ASP A 7 -19.38 10.71 10.63
CA ASP A 7 -18.18 9.94 10.31
C ASP A 7 -17.47 10.70 9.18
N SER A 8 -16.31 11.28 9.47
CA SER A 8 -15.50 12.10 8.58
C SER A 8 -14.83 11.31 7.43
N THR A 9 -15.43 10.20 7.03
CA THR A 9 -14.93 9.32 5.97
C THR A 9 -15.21 9.82 4.57
N ASP A 10 -16.17 10.78 4.41
CA ASP A 10 -16.43 11.37 3.12
C ASP A 10 -15.33 12.38 2.74
N PRO A 11 -14.55 12.11 1.65
CA PRO A 11 -13.44 12.97 1.25
C PRO A 11 -13.85 14.41 0.97
N GLU A 12 -15.01 14.62 0.34
CA GLU A 12 -15.47 15.96 -0.05
C GLU A 12 -15.81 16.81 1.17
N ILE A 13 -16.44 16.22 2.19
CA ILE A 13 -16.73 16.88 3.46
C ILE A 13 -15.43 17.24 4.18
N ARG A 14 -14.50 16.28 4.26
CA ARG A 14 -13.20 16.50 4.93
C ARG A 14 -12.40 17.59 4.23
N ASP A 15 -12.31 17.53 2.90
CA ASP A 15 -11.53 18.49 2.12
C ASP A 15 -12.09 19.93 2.29
N TYR A 16 -13.42 20.10 2.33
CA TYR A 16 -14.01 21.40 2.66
C TYR A 16 -13.68 21.84 4.09
N LEU A 17 -13.88 20.98 5.11
CA LEU A 17 -13.66 21.33 6.52
C LEU A 17 -12.22 21.77 6.82
N PHE A 18 -11.24 21.26 6.07
CA PHE A 18 -9.82 21.61 6.22
C PHE A 18 -9.32 22.60 5.14
N SER A 19 -10.21 23.12 4.32
CA SER A 19 -9.90 24.17 3.33
C SER A 19 -9.88 25.56 3.98
N SER A 20 -9.31 26.52 3.26
CA SER A 20 -9.38 27.95 3.63
C SER A 20 -10.77 28.59 3.44
N GLU A 21 -11.72 27.85 2.86
CA GLU A 21 -13.09 28.31 2.58
C GLU A 21 -14.04 28.03 3.76
N ALA A 22 -13.64 27.17 4.69
CA ALA A 22 -14.44 26.84 5.87
C ALA A 22 -14.38 27.96 6.91
N ASN A 23 -15.40 28.83 6.90
CA ASN A 23 -15.53 29.93 7.85
C ASN A 23 -16.49 29.58 8.99
N ILE A 24 -16.19 30.10 10.20
CA ILE A 24 -17.05 29.91 11.36
C ILE A 24 -18.41 30.63 11.15
N GLY A 25 -19.47 29.86 11.35
CA GLY A 25 -20.86 30.38 11.29
C GLY A 25 -21.43 30.57 9.89
N GLU A 26 -20.66 30.35 8.84
CA GLU A 26 -21.14 30.41 7.46
C GLU A 26 -21.71 29.05 7.02
N PRO A 27 -22.97 28.96 6.57
CA PRO A 27 -23.51 27.72 6.03
C PRO A 27 -22.92 27.42 4.64
N TYR A 28 -22.48 26.20 4.43
CA TYR A 28 -21.99 25.71 3.15
C TYR A 28 -22.76 24.46 2.73
N ALA A 29 -23.11 24.36 1.43
CA ALA A 29 -23.77 23.19 0.86
C ALA A 29 -22.83 22.39 0.01
N ILE A 30 -22.70 21.09 0.33
CA ILE A 30 -21.94 20.12 -0.45
C ILE A 30 -22.92 19.17 -1.13
N GLU A 31 -22.81 19.05 -2.44
CA GLU A 31 -23.58 18.10 -3.24
C GLU A 31 -22.80 16.80 -3.37
N LEU A 32 -23.30 15.74 -2.73
CA LEU A 32 -22.77 14.40 -2.87
C LEU A 32 -23.56 13.65 -3.96
N SER A 33 -23.07 12.50 -4.39
CA SER A 33 -23.69 11.73 -5.47
C SER A 33 -25.16 11.34 -5.23
N ASP A 34 -25.60 11.21 -3.97
CA ASP A 34 -26.91 10.73 -3.56
C ASP A 34 -27.72 11.76 -2.70
N ARG A 35 -27.07 12.85 -2.26
CA ARG A 35 -27.67 13.81 -1.32
C ARG A 35 -26.94 15.16 -1.31
N VAL A 36 -27.63 16.18 -0.81
CA VAL A 36 -27.01 17.48 -0.49
C VAL A 36 -26.90 17.62 1.03
N ILE A 37 -25.74 18.02 1.50
CA ILE A 37 -25.46 18.26 2.92
C ILE A 37 -25.25 19.76 3.11
N ILE A 38 -25.97 20.34 4.07
CA ILE A 38 -25.75 21.72 4.51
C ILE A 38 -25.10 21.67 5.87
N MET A 39 -23.92 22.28 6.00
CA MET A 39 -23.13 22.33 7.23
C MET A 39 -22.67 23.74 7.53
N SER A 40 -22.35 24.01 8.78
CA SER A 40 -21.58 25.18 9.19
C SER A 40 -20.53 24.77 10.23
N VAL A 41 -19.42 25.48 10.23
CA VAL A 41 -18.36 25.27 11.20
C VAL A 41 -18.64 26.13 12.41
N ASP A 42 -18.86 25.53 13.57
CA ASP A 42 -19.12 26.27 14.82
C ASP A 42 -17.81 26.72 15.49
N MET A 43 -16.76 25.93 15.36
CA MET A 43 -15.47 26.21 15.99
C MET A 43 -14.32 25.54 15.23
N ILE A 44 -13.25 26.27 15.08
CA ILE A 44 -11.97 25.77 14.59
C ILE A 44 -11.01 25.73 15.78
N LYS A 45 -10.48 24.56 16.10
CA LYS A 45 -9.40 24.41 17.09
C LYS A 45 -8.07 24.39 16.35
N GLU A 46 -7.19 25.27 16.72
CA GLU A 46 -5.81 25.19 16.23
C GLU A 46 -5.10 23.94 16.80
N PRO A 47 -4.17 23.34 16.04
CA PRO A 47 -3.42 22.21 16.53
C PRO A 47 -2.58 22.62 17.75
N GLU A 48 -2.75 21.91 18.84
CA GLU A 48 -1.96 22.09 20.07
C GLU A 48 -0.97 20.94 20.22
N LEU A 49 0.19 21.23 20.80
CA LEU A 49 1.13 20.19 21.19
C LEU A 49 0.50 19.35 22.31
N GLN A 50 0.31 18.08 22.00
CA GLN A 50 -0.18 17.13 23.01
C GLN A 50 0.90 16.86 24.06
N ASN A 51 0.46 16.62 25.30
CA ASN A 51 1.37 16.19 26.35
C ASN A 51 1.95 14.81 25.99
N TYR A 52 3.26 14.63 26.19
CA TYR A 52 3.97 13.38 25.90
C TYR A 52 3.28 12.17 26.51
N ASP A 53 2.88 12.25 27.77
CA ASP A 53 2.22 11.15 28.49
C ASP A 53 0.92 10.67 27.80
N SER A 54 0.24 11.56 27.08
CA SER A 54 -1.00 11.22 26.36
C SER A 54 -0.75 10.53 25.00
N VAL A 55 0.46 10.65 24.45
CA VAL A 55 0.84 10.12 23.14
C VAL A 55 2.00 9.14 23.21
N GLU A 56 2.49 8.83 24.40
CA GLU A 56 3.67 7.98 24.61
C GLU A 56 3.55 6.64 23.89
N ASP A 57 2.43 5.96 24.04
CA ASP A 57 2.20 4.65 23.40
C ASP A 57 2.22 4.76 21.86
N GLU A 58 1.61 5.80 21.32
CA GLU A 58 1.60 6.03 19.86
C GLU A 58 2.99 6.34 19.34
N VAL A 59 3.72 7.21 20.02
CA VAL A 59 5.10 7.57 19.68
C VAL A 59 6.02 6.34 19.74
N ASN A 60 5.92 5.55 20.82
CA ASN A 60 6.70 4.33 20.98
C ASN A 60 6.40 3.30 19.88
N LYS A 61 5.12 3.14 19.52
CA LYS A 61 4.71 2.26 18.42
C LYS A 61 5.28 2.73 17.08
N LYS A 62 5.15 4.02 16.77
CA LYS A 62 5.73 4.60 15.54
C LYS A 62 7.24 4.43 15.49
N LEU A 63 7.94 4.72 16.59
CA LEU A 63 9.39 4.59 16.69
C LEU A 63 9.84 3.12 16.53
N SER A 64 9.13 2.19 17.15
CA SER A 64 9.41 0.75 17.02
C SER A 64 9.25 0.28 15.58
N ASN A 65 8.19 0.73 14.89
CA ASN A 65 7.98 0.41 13.48
C ASN A 65 9.10 0.98 12.58
N LEU A 66 9.49 2.23 12.79
CA LEU A 66 10.58 2.86 12.04
C LEU A 66 11.90 2.10 12.22
N LYS A 67 12.24 1.74 13.45
CA LYS A 67 13.44 0.94 13.75
C LYS A 67 13.36 -0.47 13.15
N ALA A 68 12.17 -1.07 13.11
CA ALA A 68 11.98 -2.38 12.49
C ALA A 68 12.22 -2.31 10.97
N ILE A 69 11.65 -1.30 10.29
CA ILE A 69 11.85 -1.08 8.85
C ILE A 69 13.34 -0.84 8.54
N GLU A 70 14.02 -0.01 9.32
CA GLU A 70 15.46 0.25 9.16
C GLU A 70 16.27 -1.04 9.31
N LYS A 71 15.99 -1.84 10.35
CA LYS A 71 16.66 -3.12 10.57
C LYS A 71 16.42 -4.11 9.45
N VAL A 72 15.19 -4.22 8.94
CA VAL A 72 14.86 -5.09 7.80
C VAL A 72 15.59 -4.63 6.54
N SER A 73 15.72 -3.32 6.32
CA SER A 73 16.51 -2.79 5.20
C SER A 73 17.97 -3.23 5.28
N LEU A 74 18.62 -3.07 6.45
CA LEU A 74 19.99 -3.48 6.65
C LEU A 74 20.20 -4.98 6.42
N LEU A 75 19.30 -5.82 6.96
CA LEU A 75 19.35 -7.27 6.77
C LEU A 75 19.16 -7.67 5.30
N SER A 76 18.29 -6.96 4.57
CA SER A 76 18.11 -7.16 3.14
C SER A 76 19.38 -6.85 2.36
N ASP A 77 20.06 -5.76 2.71
CA ASP A 77 21.31 -5.35 2.07
C ASP A 77 22.44 -6.37 2.38
N GLU A 78 22.50 -6.89 3.61
CA GLU A 78 23.43 -7.96 3.99
C GLU A 78 23.16 -9.24 3.20
N LEU A 79 21.89 -9.66 3.06
CA LEU A 79 21.52 -10.86 2.31
C LEU A 79 21.88 -10.72 0.82
N ASN A 80 21.71 -9.53 0.24
CA ASN A 80 22.08 -9.27 -1.16
C ASN A 80 23.59 -9.36 -1.42
N LEU A 81 24.43 -9.12 -0.41
CA LEU A 81 25.88 -9.25 -0.53
C LEU A 81 26.37 -10.72 -0.47
N ILE A 82 25.53 -11.66 -0.06
CA ILE A 82 25.89 -13.07 0.02
C ILE A 82 25.70 -13.71 -1.37
N GLU A 83 26.78 -14.08 -2.02
CA GLU A 83 26.75 -14.74 -3.34
C GLU A 83 26.44 -16.24 -3.24
N ASN A 84 26.91 -16.91 -2.18
CA ASN A 84 26.78 -18.35 -2.00
C ASN A 84 25.38 -18.72 -1.52
N LEU A 85 24.72 -19.66 -2.23
CA LEU A 85 23.36 -20.10 -1.92
C LEU A 85 23.21 -20.79 -0.55
N ASP A 86 24.23 -21.58 -0.15
CA ASP A 86 24.20 -22.26 1.16
C ASP A 86 24.33 -21.25 2.31
N ASP A 87 25.11 -20.20 2.10
CA ASP A 87 25.28 -19.15 3.10
C ASP A 87 24.06 -18.22 3.11
N LYS A 88 23.41 -17.93 1.96
CA LYS A 88 22.09 -17.28 1.92
C LYS A 88 21.06 -18.10 2.73
N GLN A 89 21.05 -19.42 2.57
CA GLN A 89 20.10 -20.27 3.32
C GLN A 89 20.37 -20.24 4.83
N LYS A 90 21.64 -20.34 5.25
CA LYS A 90 22.01 -20.21 6.68
C LYS A 90 21.61 -18.85 7.26
N PHE A 91 21.79 -17.78 6.49
CA PHE A 91 21.36 -16.45 6.89
C PHE A 91 19.84 -16.41 7.12
N ILE A 92 19.04 -16.92 6.17
CA ILE A 92 17.59 -17.01 6.28
C ILE A 92 17.18 -17.82 7.52
N ASP A 93 17.79 -18.99 7.75
CA ASP A 93 17.48 -19.87 8.87
C ASP A 93 17.82 -19.24 10.25
N THR A 94 18.66 -18.19 10.26
CA THR A 94 19.03 -17.48 11.48
C THR A 94 17.89 -16.59 12.00
N TYR A 95 17.02 -16.12 11.10
CA TYR A 95 15.98 -15.16 11.42
C TYR A 95 14.57 -15.75 11.24
N THR A 96 13.81 -15.90 12.31
CA THR A 96 12.46 -16.50 12.29
C THR A 96 11.40 -15.68 11.53
N TYR A 97 11.69 -14.42 11.24
CA TYR A 97 10.82 -13.51 10.47
C TYR A 97 11.23 -13.36 9.01
N VAL A 98 12.24 -14.09 8.56
CA VAL A 98 12.62 -14.19 7.14
C VAL A 98 12.08 -15.50 6.60
N THR A 99 11.37 -15.45 5.49
CA THR A 99 10.82 -16.63 4.83
C THR A 99 11.34 -16.72 3.41
N LYS A 100 11.50 -17.94 2.91
CA LYS A 100 11.85 -18.20 1.52
C LYS A 100 10.72 -19.00 0.87
N GLU A 101 10.18 -18.47 -0.20
CA GLU A 101 9.10 -19.08 -0.93
C GLU A 101 9.44 -19.18 -2.42
N SER A 102 8.82 -20.12 -3.13
CA SER A 102 8.97 -20.26 -4.57
C SER A 102 7.59 -20.36 -5.21
N PHE A 103 7.37 -19.55 -6.22
CA PHE A 103 6.09 -19.47 -6.92
C PHE A 103 6.27 -19.81 -8.41
N VAL A 104 5.32 -20.56 -8.94
CA VAL A 104 5.26 -20.92 -10.37
C VAL A 104 3.92 -20.46 -10.94
N GLY A 105 3.94 -19.89 -12.14
CA GLY A 105 2.72 -19.48 -12.81
C GLY A 105 2.03 -18.25 -12.18
N VAL A 106 2.82 -17.36 -11.58
CA VAL A 106 2.29 -16.11 -10.99
C VAL A 106 1.72 -15.23 -12.11
N LYS A 107 0.49 -14.75 -11.93
CA LYS A 107 -0.20 -13.83 -12.84
C LYS A 107 -0.17 -12.40 -12.30
N ARG A 108 -0.33 -11.40 -13.18
CA ARG A 108 -0.34 -9.96 -12.81
C ARG A 108 -1.37 -9.60 -11.72
N TYR A 109 -2.43 -10.38 -11.60
CA TYR A 109 -3.53 -10.14 -10.64
C TYR A 109 -3.59 -11.22 -9.56
N SER A 110 -2.45 -11.92 -9.33
CA SER A 110 -2.34 -12.91 -8.26
C SER A 110 -2.46 -12.25 -6.89
N SER A 111 -3.04 -12.96 -5.92
CA SER A 111 -3.08 -12.58 -4.50
C SER A 111 -1.91 -13.16 -3.68
N LEU A 112 -0.92 -13.76 -4.34
CA LEU A 112 0.22 -14.42 -3.68
C LEU A 112 1.19 -13.43 -3.03
N MET A 113 1.20 -12.17 -3.49
CA MET A 113 2.03 -11.11 -2.93
C MET A 113 1.33 -9.74 -3.13
N PRO A 114 1.77 -8.68 -2.42
CA PRO A 114 1.22 -7.34 -2.58
C PRO A 114 1.26 -6.84 -4.03
N ARG A 115 0.25 -6.06 -4.42
CA ARG A 115 0.10 -5.59 -5.80
C ARG A 115 1.28 -4.74 -6.28
N GLU A 116 1.82 -3.91 -5.40
CA GLU A 116 3.01 -3.11 -5.68
C GLU A 116 4.22 -3.99 -6.02
N ILE A 117 4.40 -5.10 -5.31
CA ILE A 117 5.49 -6.06 -5.56
C ILE A 117 5.27 -6.78 -6.89
N LEU A 118 4.04 -7.23 -7.19
CA LEU A 118 3.71 -7.81 -8.49
C LEU A 118 4.01 -6.84 -9.64
N THR A 119 3.71 -5.56 -9.45
CA THR A 119 3.99 -4.53 -10.46
C THR A 119 5.49 -4.45 -10.75
N GLU A 120 6.34 -4.44 -9.73
CA GLU A 120 7.80 -4.44 -9.89
C GLU A 120 8.31 -5.72 -10.58
N VAL A 121 7.80 -6.90 -10.19
CA VAL A 121 8.13 -8.17 -10.82
C VAL A 121 7.81 -8.14 -12.32
N PHE A 122 6.60 -7.72 -12.69
CA PHE A 122 6.17 -7.73 -14.10
C PHE A 122 6.72 -6.59 -14.96
N ASN A 123 7.34 -5.58 -14.35
CA ASN A 123 8.10 -4.54 -15.04
C ASN A 123 9.58 -4.88 -15.21
N SER A 124 10.04 -5.93 -14.55
CA SER A 124 11.44 -6.38 -14.58
C SER A 124 11.68 -7.40 -15.70
N LYS A 125 12.92 -7.84 -15.87
CA LYS A 125 13.31 -8.79 -16.90
C LYS A 125 13.44 -10.20 -16.36
N SER A 126 13.26 -11.21 -17.20
CA SER A 126 13.61 -12.59 -16.90
C SER A 126 15.10 -12.70 -16.54
N GLY A 127 15.43 -13.46 -15.53
CA GLY A 127 16.81 -13.63 -15.03
C GLY A 127 17.34 -12.46 -14.19
N SER A 128 16.47 -11.53 -13.75
CA SER A 128 16.87 -10.44 -12.85
C SER A 128 16.51 -10.76 -11.39
N GLU A 129 17.34 -10.27 -10.48
CA GLU A 129 17.00 -10.13 -9.06
C GLU A 129 16.48 -8.72 -8.84
N ILE A 130 15.40 -8.57 -8.09
CA ILE A 130 14.84 -7.29 -7.68
C ILE A 130 14.68 -7.23 -6.17
N THR A 131 14.82 -6.03 -5.63
CA THR A 131 14.51 -5.75 -4.22
C THR A 131 13.41 -4.70 -4.19
N ALA A 132 12.29 -5.00 -3.52
CA ALA A 132 11.14 -4.13 -3.41
C ALA A 132 10.61 -4.08 -1.98
N THR A 133 9.94 -2.99 -1.62
CA THR A 133 9.35 -2.80 -0.29
C THR A 133 7.85 -2.59 -0.45
N ALA A 134 7.06 -3.39 0.26
CA ALA A 134 5.61 -3.22 0.30
C ALA A 134 5.20 -2.05 1.21
N SER A 135 3.98 -1.55 1.03
CA SER A 135 3.44 -0.42 1.81
C SER A 135 3.33 -0.67 3.31
N ASN A 136 3.28 -1.94 3.73
CA ASN A 136 3.32 -2.35 5.14
C ASN A 136 4.75 -2.39 5.74
N GLY A 137 5.80 -2.14 4.94
CA GLY A 137 7.21 -2.17 5.33
C GLY A 137 7.92 -3.50 5.11
N ASP A 138 7.22 -4.55 4.66
CA ASP A 138 7.85 -5.82 4.29
C ASP A 138 8.77 -5.65 3.09
N ARG A 139 9.94 -6.27 3.14
CA ARG A 139 10.93 -6.21 2.08
C ARG A 139 11.02 -7.55 1.36
N TYR A 140 11.03 -7.49 0.04
CA TYR A 140 11.07 -8.62 -0.86
C TYR A 140 12.36 -8.60 -1.68
N ILE A 141 13.07 -9.73 -1.69
CA ILE A 141 14.18 -10.01 -2.61
C ILE A 141 13.68 -11.13 -3.50
N ILE A 142 13.58 -10.90 -4.80
CA ILE A 142 12.91 -11.79 -5.73
C ILE A 142 13.80 -12.10 -6.91
N ASP A 143 14.10 -13.39 -7.08
CA ASP A 143 14.75 -13.90 -8.28
C ASP A 143 13.70 -14.26 -9.33
N ILE A 144 13.72 -13.56 -10.46
CA ILE A 144 12.81 -13.79 -11.57
C ILE A 144 13.48 -14.76 -12.55
N THR A 145 13.16 -16.05 -12.43
CA THR A 145 13.81 -17.08 -13.25
C THR A 145 13.30 -17.08 -14.68
N LYS A 146 11.99 -16.88 -14.90
CA LYS A 146 11.40 -16.96 -16.25
C LYS A 146 10.09 -16.18 -16.32
N PHE A 147 9.89 -15.46 -17.44
CA PHE A 147 8.59 -15.01 -17.91
C PHE A 147 8.08 -15.96 -18.99
N ASN A 148 6.83 -16.35 -18.88
CA ASN A 148 6.10 -17.00 -19.94
C ASN A 148 5.18 -15.94 -20.56
N PRO A 149 5.41 -15.51 -21.81
CA PRO A 149 4.42 -14.68 -22.51
C PRO A 149 3.12 -15.47 -22.66
N PRO A 150 1.96 -14.81 -22.71
CA PRO A 150 0.71 -15.46 -23.05
C PRO A 150 0.88 -16.15 -24.40
N ASP A 151 0.28 -17.31 -24.58
CA ASP A 151 0.26 -17.96 -25.90
C ASP A 151 -0.75 -17.26 -26.83
N ASP A 152 -0.64 -17.54 -28.13
CA ASP A 152 -1.48 -16.90 -29.14
C ASP A 152 -2.98 -17.19 -28.92
N SER A 153 -3.33 -18.33 -28.33
CA SER A 153 -4.72 -18.69 -28.02
C SER A 153 -5.27 -17.88 -26.84
N GLU A 154 -4.45 -17.63 -25.80
CA GLU A 154 -4.84 -16.76 -24.67
C GLU A 154 -5.05 -15.30 -25.12
N ILE A 155 -4.25 -14.83 -26.09
CA ILE A 155 -4.40 -13.50 -26.69
C ILE A 155 -5.69 -13.41 -27.49
N GLU A 156 -5.99 -14.43 -28.29
CA GLU A 156 -7.21 -14.50 -29.11
C GLU A 156 -8.48 -14.54 -28.23
N ASP A 157 -8.47 -15.29 -27.14
CA ASP A 157 -9.57 -15.35 -26.19
C ASP A 157 -9.84 -13.98 -25.52
N ILE A 158 -8.79 -13.27 -25.10
CA ILE A 158 -8.91 -11.93 -24.52
C ILE A 158 -9.43 -10.92 -25.55
N LEU A 159 -8.95 -10.98 -26.80
CA LEU A 159 -9.44 -10.12 -27.88
C LEU A 159 -10.91 -10.37 -28.21
N ASN A 160 -11.35 -11.62 -28.24
CA ASN A 160 -12.75 -12.00 -28.46
C ASN A 160 -13.66 -11.53 -27.32
N GLU A 161 -13.20 -11.62 -26.07
CA GLU A 161 -13.92 -11.09 -24.92
C GLU A 161 -14.05 -9.56 -24.99
N TYR A 162 -12.99 -8.84 -25.34
CA TYR A 162 -13.01 -7.37 -25.49
C TYR A 162 -13.94 -6.92 -26.62
N THR A 163 -13.94 -7.61 -27.77
CA THR A 163 -14.83 -7.28 -28.89
C THR A 163 -16.29 -7.52 -28.55
N SER A 164 -16.60 -8.58 -27.80
CA SER A 164 -17.97 -8.87 -27.35
C SER A 164 -18.53 -7.82 -26.35
N PHE A 165 -17.68 -7.17 -25.57
CA PHE A 165 -18.09 -6.06 -24.68
C PHE A 165 -18.26 -4.73 -25.40
N SER A 166 -17.63 -4.53 -26.55
CA SER A 166 -17.70 -3.27 -27.31
C SER A 166 -18.91 -3.21 -28.27
N GLU A 167 -19.59 -4.31 -28.52
CA GLU A 167 -20.75 -4.41 -29.41
C GLU A 167 -22.12 -4.40 -28.68
N ASN A 168 -22.15 -4.23 -27.35
CA ASN A 168 -23.35 -4.07 -26.51
C ASN A 168 -23.39 -2.67 -25.89
#